data_d42af333cdc1e8df2b3800e4d61df421
#
_entry.id   d42af333cdc1e8df2b3800e4d61df421
#
_cell.length_a   1.000
_cell.length_b   1.000
_cell.length_c   1.000
_cell.angle_alpha   90.00
_cell.angle_beta   90.00
_cell.angle_gamma   90.00
#
_symmetry.space_group_name_H-M   'P 1'
#
loop_
_entity.id
_entity.type
_entity.pdbx_description
1 polymer ?
#
loop_
_entity_poly.entity_id
_entity_poly.type
_entity_poly.pdbx_seq_one_letter_code
_entity_poly.pdbx_strand_id
1 'polypeptide(L)'
;MKKDELRPTLWRTARALANKNRLLFFRAVWLSKGKKDVSELAKDVGLSISTASVYLRALNARGLISVRRITSRVYYGNGTDRSLPEAQLLQAAFAKIFSRKNLPDDWPADLIPTLHAYSHLRRIAILQCLAEAHRGFTDLSSVTGIPEMSLARHLKVLSEAQIISCEENLYLIVKPHNVLQSVLLEIALSGVANRCPELSHFMKCDSSCRS
;
A
#
# COMPACT_ATOMS: atom_id res chain seq x y z
N MET A 1 -9.31 2.22 -25.95
CA MET A 1 -8.79 2.36 -24.56
C MET A 1 -9.02 1.04 -23.84
N LYS A 2 -7.95 0.31 -23.54
CA LYS A 2 -8.05 -1.01 -22.88
C LYS A 2 -8.53 -0.82 -21.43
N LYS A 3 -9.53 -1.60 -21.02
CA LYS A 3 -10.12 -1.61 -19.67
C LYS A 3 -9.10 -1.80 -18.53
N ASP A 4 -7.92 -2.32 -18.86
CA ASP A 4 -6.81 -2.56 -17.91
C ASP A 4 -6.06 -1.30 -17.47
N GLU A 5 -6.10 -0.21 -18.23
CA GLU A 5 -5.41 1.05 -17.86
C GLU A 5 -6.10 1.81 -16.72
N LEU A 6 -7.37 1.49 -16.44
CA LEU A 6 -8.17 2.14 -15.39
C LEU A 6 -8.15 1.39 -14.05
N ARG A 7 -7.57 0.18 -13.99
CA ARG A 7 -7.49 -0.57 -12.73
C ARG A 7 -6.58 0.13 -11.73
N PRO A 8 -6.96 0.20 -10.45
CA PRO A 8 -6.08 0.71 -9.40
C PRO A 8 -4.81 -0.14 -9.35
N THR A 9 -3.67 0.46 -9.65
CA THR A 9 -2.37 -0.20 -9.53
C THR A 9 -1.80 0.03 -8.14
N LEU A 10 -1.00 -0.90 -7.62
CA LEU A 10 -0.40 -0.82 -6.29
C LEU A 10 0.22 0.56 -6.00
N TRP A 11 1.07 1.07 -6.92
CA TRP A 11 1.76 2.33 -6.68
C TRP A 11 0.82 3.54 -6.57
N ARG A 12 -0.31 3.54 -7.30
CA ARG A 12 -1.34 4.59 -7.21
C ARG A 12 -2.11 4.49 -5.90
N THR A 13 -2.39 3.26 -5.45
CA THR A 13 -3.08 3.00 -4.18
C THR A 13 -2.18 3.35 -3.00
N ALA A 14 -0.93 2.92 -3.00
CA ALA A 14 0.06 3.30 -1.99
C ALA A 14 0.26 4.82 -1.94
N ARG A 15 0.34 5.50 -3.10
CA ARG A 15 0.40 6.96 -3.18
C ARG A 15 -0.84 7.66 -2.61
N ALA A 16 -2.02 7.07 -2.80
CA ALA A 16 -3.23 7.59 -2.17
C ALA A 16 -3.18 7.44 -0.66
N LEU A 17 -2.67 6.33 -0.14
CA LEU A 17 -2.57 6.07 1.30
C LEU A 17 -1.38 6.78 1.98
N ALA A 18 -0.30 7.11 1.25
CA ALA A 18 0.85 7.85 1.78
C ALA A 18 0.53 9.33 2.09
N ASN A 19 -0.56 9.57 2.81
CA ASN A 19 -1.01 10.90 3.22
C ASN A 19 -1.76 10.80 4.55
N LYS A 20 -1.33 11.58 5.55
CA LYS A 20 -1.88 11.57 6.91
C LYS A 20 -3.40 11.71 6.93
N ASN A 21 -3.93 12.70 6.27
CA ASN A 21 -5.36 12.98 6.31
C ASN A 21 -6.19 11.88 5.63
N ARG A 22 -5.71 11.30 4.53
CA ARG A 22 -6.40 10.16 3.89
C ARG A 22 -6.39 8.92 4.77
N LEU A 23 -5.30 8.66 5.49
CA LEU A 23 -5.26 7.58 6.48
C LEU A 23 -6.24 7.82 7.64
N LEU A 24 -6.34 9.06 8.14
CA LEU A 24 -7.32 9.42 9.16
C LEU A 24 -8.75 9.20 8.67
N PHE A 25 -9.08 9.63 7.44
CA PHE A 25 -10.40 9.35 6.85
C PHE A 25 -10.64 7.86 6.65
N PHE A 26 -9.64 7.10 6.23
CA PHE A 26 -9.78 5.66 6.05
C PHE A 26 -10.13 4.98 7.38
N ARG A 27 -9.45 5.35 8.47
CA ARG A 27 -9.78 4.87 9.81
C ARG A 27 -11.16 5.35 10.28
N ALA A 28 -11.54 6.60 10.05
CA ALA A 28 -12.85 7.13 10.42
C ALA A 28 -13.98 6.37 9.73
N VAL A 29 -13.84 6.07 8.44
CA VAL A 29 -14.77 5.22 7.70
C VAL A 29 -14.82 3.80 8.28
N TRP A 30 -13.66 3.21 8.61
CA TRP A 30 -13.58 1.91 9.26
C TRP A 30 -14.38 1.87 10.57
N LEU A 31 -14.16 2.84 11.45
CA LEU A 31 -14.81 2.91 12.76
C LEU A 31 -16.31 3.20 12.65
N SER A 32 -16.74 3.95 11.64
CA SER A 32 -18.15 4.31 11.44
C SER A 32 -19.02 3.14 11.00
N LYS A 33 -18.42 2.06 10.48
CA LYS A 33 -19.11 0.89 9.92
C LYS A 33 -20.19 1.26 8.88
N GLY A 34 -19.95 2.33 8.12
CA GLY A 34 -20.86 2.82 7.08
C GLY A 34 -22.07 3.60 7.59
N LYS A 35 -22.04 4.07 8.84
CA LYS A 35 -23.14 4.82 9.47
C LYS A 35 -22.98 6.34 9.37
N LYS A 36 -21.82 6.86 8.95
CA LYS A 36 -21.53 8.30 8.89
C LYS A 36 -21.53 8.82 7.46
N ASP A 37 -22.10 9.99 7.29
CA ASP A 37 -22.03 10.75 6.04
C ASP A 37 -20.74 11.59 5.96
N VAL A 38 -20.56 12.32 4.84
CA VAL A 38 -19.36 13.11 4.59
C VAL A 38 -19.17 14.22 5.65
N SER A 39 -20.25 14.86 6.10
CA SER A 39 -20.17 15.94 7.06
C SER A 39 -19.77 15.46 8.45
N GLU A 40 -20.29 14.32 8.87
CA GLU A 40 -19.92 13.67 10.13
C GLU A 40 -18.47 13.18 10.12
N LEU A 41 -18.02 12.56 9.01
CA LEU A 41 -16.62 12.14 8.83
C LEU A 41 -15.66 13.34 8.81
N ALA A 42 -16.06 14.45 8.18
CA ALA A 42 -15.28 15.68 8.16
C ALA A 42 -15.10 16.25 9.59
N LYS A 43 -16.17 16.23 10.38
CA LYS A 43 -16.14 16.65 11.80
C LYS A 43 -15.21 15.74 12.63
N ASP A 44 -15.30 14.42 12.46
CA ASP A 44 -14.44 13.46 13.19
C ASP A 44 -12.95 13.70 12.95
N VAL A 45 -12.58 14.08 11.72
CA VAL A 45 -11.17 14.30 11.33
C VAL A 45 -10.74 15.76 11.54
N GLY A 46 -11.67 16.67 11.80
CA GLY A 46 -11.38 18.09 11.99
C GLY A 46 -11.04 18.85 10.70
N LEU A 47 -11.63 18.43 9.56
CA LEU A 47 -11.38 19.04 8.25
C LEU A 47 -12.68 19.51 7.59
N SER A 48 -12.57 20.39 6.58
CA SER A 48 -13.73 20.88 5.83
C SER A 48 -14.43 19.77 5.04
N ILE A 49 -15.73 19.89 4.83
CA ILE A 49 -16.55 18.94 4.03
C ILE A 49 -16.01 18.83 2.60
N SER A 50 -15.55 19.93 2.01
CA SER A 50 -14.95 19.94 0.67
C SER A 50 -13.67 19.08 0.62
N THR A 51 -12.79 19.26 1.58
CA THR A 51 -11.55 18.46 1.73
C THR A 51 -11.88 16.99 1.99
N ALA A 52 -12.80 16.68 2.88
CA ALA A 52 -13.29 15.34 3.17
C ALA A 52 -13.79 14.64 1.89
N SER A 53 -14.61 15.34 1.10
CA SER A 53 -15.16 14.83 -0.15
C SER A 53 -14.06 14.46 -1.17
N VAL A 54 -12.97 15.24 -1.24
CA VAL A 54 -11.82 14.94 -2.12
C VAL A 54 -11.08 13.69 -1.65
N TYR A 55 -10.80 13.59 -0.35
CA TYR A 55 -10.05 12.45 0.20
C TYR A 55 -10.85 11.14 0.16
N LEU A 56 -12.14 11.19 0.50
CA LEU A 56 -13.02 10.03 0.44
C LEU A 56 -13.21 9.54 -0.99
N ARG A 57 -13.37 10.44 -1.97
CA ARG A 57 -13.40 10.06 -3.38
C ARG A 57 -12.10 9.41 -3.85
N ALA A 58 -10.95 9.92 -3.39
CA ALA A 58 -9.65 9.32 -3.71
C ALA A 58 -9.51 7.90 -3.17
N LEU A 59 -9.98 7.62 -1.94
CA LEU A 59 -9.98 6.27 -1.35
C LEU A 59 -10.97 5.34 -2.07
N ASN A 60 -12.16 5.83 -2.39
CA ASN A 60 -13.15 5.06 -3.13
C ASN A 60 -12.68 4.69 -4.54
N ALA A 61 -12.02 5.61 -5.25
CA ALA A 61 -11.43 5.37 -6.57
C ALA A 61 -10.30 4.30 -6.55
N ARG A 62 -9.78 3.94 -5.38
CA ARG A 62 -8.83 2.83 -5.18
C ARG A 62 -9.50 1.54 -4.69
N GLY A 63 -10.83 1.52 -4.59
CA GLY A 63 -11.57 0.36 -4.11
C GLY A 63 -11.39 0.07 -2.61
N LEU A 64 -10.81 1.02 -1.85
CA LEU A 64 -10.52 0.84 -0.43
C LEU A 64 -11.75 1.04 0.47
N ILE A 65 -12.73 1.80 0.00
CA ILE A 65 -13.99 2.06 0.70
C ILE A 65 -15.14 2.02 -0.32
N SER A 66 -16.31 1.66 0.16
CA SER A 66 -17.56 1.70 -0.63
C SER A 66 -18.30 3.01 -0.43
N VAL A 67 -19.15 3.36 -1.39
CA VAL A 67 -20.03 4.52 -1.31
C VAL A 67 -21.49 4.11 -1.50
N ARG A 68 -22.38 4.66 -0.69
CA ARG A 68 -23.84 4.51 -0.84
C ARG A 68 -24.50 5.87 -0.79
N ARG A 69 -25.43 6.12 -1.69
CA ARG A 69 -26.29 7.31 -1.64
C ARG A 69 -27.65 6.91 -1.09
N ILE A 70 -28.10 7.65 -0.08
CA ILE A 70 -29.41 7.49 0.51
C ILE A 70 -30.04 8.87 0.50
N THR A 71 -31.07 9.05 -0.34
CA THR A 71 -31.66 10.37 -0.61
C THR A 71 -30.60 11.39 -1.08
N SER A 72 -30.43 12.48 -0.38
CA SER A 72 -29.42 13.55 -0.66
C SER A 72 -28.06 13.34 0.01
N ARG A 73 -27.92 12.31 0.86
CA ARG A 73 -26.69 12.06 1.65
C ARG A 73 -25.83 10.98 1.06
N VAL A 74 -24.50 11.14 1.21
CA VAL A 74 -23.49 10.20 0.75
C VAL A 74 -22.80 9.57 1.96
N TYR A 75 -22.94 8.25 2.09
CA TYR A 75 -22.35 7.43 3.16
C TYR A 75 -21.17 6.62 2.63
N TYR A 76 -20.12 6.53 3.43
CA TYR A 76 -18.95 5.73 3.12
C TYR A 76 -18.81 4.57 4.10
N GLY A 77 -18.47 3.40 3.59
CA GLY A 77 -18.37 2.17 4.38
C GLY A 77 -17.16 1.30 4.03
N ASN A 78 -16.96 0.24 4.81
CA ASN A 78 -15.82 -0.67 4.72
C ASN A 78 -15.90 -1.67 3.55
N GLY A 79 -16.84 -1.53 2.63
CA GLY A 79 -16.92 -2.40 1.45
C GLY A 79 -15.74 -2.14 0.51
N THR A 80 -15.06 -3.22 0.11
CA THR A 80 -14.09 -3.18 -0.99
C THR A 80 -14.77 -3.55 -2.30
N ASP A 81 -14.20 -3.09 -3.40
CA ASP A 81 -14.56 -3.63 -4.71
C ASP A 81 -14.04 -5.08 -4.81
N ARG A 82 -14.97 -6.03 -4.91
CA ARG A 82 -14.63 -7.46 -5.00
C ARG A 82 -13.85 -7.83 -6.25
N SER A 83 -13.86 -6.98 -7.27
CA SER A 83 -13.06 -7.16 -8.49
C SER A 83 -11.59 -6.76 -8.32
N LEU A 84 -11.21 -6.23 -7.15
CA LEU A 84 -9.87 -5.72 -6.84
C LEU A 84 -9.25 -6.49 -5.66
N PRO A 85 -8.64 -7.67 -5.89
CA PRO A 85 -8.04 -8.48 -4.82
C PRO A 85 -7.02 -7.71 -3.97
N GLU A 86 -6.23 -6.84 -4.59
CA GLU A 86 -5.22 -6.01 -3.89
C GLU A 86 -5.86 -5.04 -2.90
N ALA A 87 -7.04 -4.47 -3.23
CA ALA A 87 -7.78 -3.61 -2.32
C ALA A 87 -8.31 -4.38 -1.11
N GLN A 88 -8.72 -5.64 -1.31
CA GLN A 88 -9.17 -6.52 -0.23
C GLN A 88 -8.02 -6.88 0.71
N LEU A 89 -6.84 -7.24 0.16
CA LEU A 89 -5.65 -7.55 0.95
C LEU A 89 -5.21 -6.33 1.78
N LEU A 90 -5.16 -5.14 1.18
CA LEU A 90 -4.83 -3.90 1.88
C LEU A 90 -5.86 -3.57 2.96
N GLN A 91 -7.16 -3.71 2.67
CA GLN A 91 -8.20 -3.45 3.67
C GLN A 91 -8.08 -4.43 4.84
N ALA A 92 -7.79 -5.71 4.60
CA ALA A 92 -7.57 -6.69 5.66
C ALA A 92 -6.34 -6.35 6.53
N ALA A 93 -5.24 -5.88 5.91
CA ALA A 93 -4.07 -5.41 6.63
C ALA A 93 -4.38 -4.20 7.52
N PHE A 94 -5.09 -3.20 6.96
CA PHE A 94 -5.51 -2.02 7.74
C PHE A 94 -6.53 -2.36 8.83
N ALA A 95 -7.40 -3.34 8.61
CA ALA A 95 -8.31 -3.85 9.64
C ALA A 95 -7.54 -4.33 10.89
N LYS A 96 -6.47 -5.11 10.67
CA LYS A 96 -5.59 -5.57 11.76
C LYS A 96 -4.92 -4.40 12.49
N ILE A 97 -4.50 -3.36 11.75
CA ILE A 97 -3.89 -2.15 12.34
C ILE A 97 -4.92 -1.36 13.15
N PHE A 98 -6.09 -1.08 12.57
CA PHE A 98 -7.13 -0.27 13.22
C PHE A 98 -7.81 -0.96 14.41
N SER A 99 -7.73 -2.30 14.50
CA SER A 99 -8.26 -3.08 15.62
C SER A 99 -7.34 -3.13 16.83
N ARG A 100 -6.14 -2.55 16.76
CA ARG A 100 -5.22 -2.49 17.90
C ARG A 100 -5.81 -1.60 19.00
N LYS A 101 -5.82 -2.10 20.24
CA LYS A 101 -6.35 -1.35 21.40
C LYS A 101 -5.56 -0.06 21.68
N ASN A 102 -4.25 -0.10 21.50
CA ASN A 102 -3.32 1.01 21.79
C ASN A 102 -2.65 1.49 20.50
N LEU A 103 -3.45 2.00 19.56
CA LEU A 103 -2.89 2.65 18.38
C LEU A 103 -2.40 4.06 18.79
N PRO A 104 -1.10 4.40 18.65
CA PRO A 104 -0.58 5.72 19.00
C PRO A 104 -1.30 6.83 18.26
N ASP A 105 -1.37 8.05 18.82
CA ASP A 105 -2.05 9.18 18.16
C ASP A 105 -1.37 9.55 16.82
N ASP A 106 -0.06 9.38 16.73
CA ASP A 106 0.70 9.63 15.49
C ASP A 106 0.91 8.37 14.62
N TRP A 107 0.06 7.36 14.79
CA TRP A 107 0.12 6.11 14.01
C TRP A 107 0.23 6.30 12.47
N PRO A 108 -0.29 7.39 11.84
CA PRO A 108 -0.10 7.56 10.40
C PRO A 108 1.36 7.82 10.03
N ALA A 109 2.15 8.46 10.90
CA ALA A 109 3.56 8.73 10.65
C ALA A 109 4.37 7.45 10.49
N ASP A 110 4.05 6.42 11.27
CA ASP A 110 4.73 5.11 11.19
C ASP A 110 4.46 4.37 9.88
N LEU A 111 3.30 4.58 9.27
CA LEU A 111 2.89 3.89 8.04
C LEU A 111 3.29 4.63 6.76
N ILE A 112 3.41 5.96 6.82
CA ILE A 112 3.67 6.79 5.64
C ILE A 112 4.99 6.43 4.94
N PRO A 113 6.13 6.21 5.61
CA PRO A 113 7.38 5.82 4.96
C PRO A 113 7.23 4.53 4.14
N THR A 114 6.62 3.50 4.73
CA THR A 114 6.34 2.24 4.05
C THR A 114 5.43 2.46 2.82
N LEU A 115 4.31 3.15 2.98
CA LEU A 115 3.39 3.44 1.87
C LEU A 115 4.06 4.29 0.79
N HIS A 116 4.89 5.26 1.19
CA HIS A 116 5.66 6.08 0.25
C HIS A 116 6.65 5.24 -0.56
N ALA A 117 7.30 4.26 0.05
CA ALA A 117 8.22 3.36 -0.64
C ALA A 117 7.53 2.61 -1.81
N TYR A 118 6.29 2.18 -1.65
CA TYR A 118 5.51 1.52 -2.71
C TYR A 118 4.75 2.49 -3.64
N SER A 119 4.85 3.80 -3.45
CA SER A 119 4.07 4.80 -4.20
C SER A 119 4.66 5.20 -5.55
N HIS A 120 5.60 4.44 -6.11
CA HIS A 120 6.25 4.75 -7.39
C HIS A 120 6.51 3.50 -8.21
N LEU A 121 6.13 3.52 -9.50
CA LEU A 121 6.26 2.37 -10.41
C LEU A 121 7.71 1.84 -10.47
N ARG A 122 8.71 2.72 -10.57
CA ARG A 122 10.14 2.32 -10.63
C ARG A 122 10.60 1.59 -9.37
N ARG A 123 10.11 1.95 -8.19
CA ARG A 123 10.43 1.23 -6.95
C ARG A 123 9.83 -0.17 -6.92
N ILE A 124 8.63 -0.33 -7.45
CA ILE A 124 8.03 -1.68 -7.63
C ILE A 124 8.86 -2.50 -8.61
N ALA A 125 9.29 -1.92 -9.74
CA ALA A 125 10.16 -2.60 -10.69
C ALA A 125 11.51 -3.02 -10.08
N ILE A 126 12.12 -2.18 -9.23
CA ILE A 126 13.33 -2.53 -8.48
C ILE A 126 13.06 -3.73 -7.56
N LEU A 127 11.97 -3.73 -6.79
CA LEU A 127 11.61 -4.85 -5.91
C LEU A 127 11.36 -6.13 -6.69
N GLN A 128 10.70 -6.06 -7.84
CA GLN A 128 10.48 -7.21 -8.71
C GLN A 128 11.81 -7.78 -9.22
N CYS A 129 12.74 -6.91 -9.60
CA CYS A 129 14.08 -7.30 -10.06
C CYS A 129 14.91 -7.95 -8.93
N LEU A 130 14.84 -7.39 -7.71
CA LEU A 130 15.52 -7.93 -6.52
C LEU A 130 14.90 -9.23 -6.01
N ALA A 131 13.63 -9.49 -6.30
CA ALA A 131 12.98 -10.75 -5.97
C ALA A 131 13.48 -11.92 -6.84
N GLU A 132 14.02 -11.64 -8.01
CA GLU A 132 14.62 -12.66 -8.89
C GLU A 132 16.06 -13.00 -8.47
N ALA A 133 16.86 -12.00 -8.08
CA ALA A 133 18.23 -12.16 -7.60
C ALA A 133 18.72 -10.91 -6.85
N HIS A 134 19.68 -11.09 -5.92
CA HIS A 134 20.45 -9.98 -5.36
C HIS A 134 21.26 -9.31 -6.46
N ARG A 135 21.30 -7.97 -6.47
CA ARG A 135 21.92 -7.23 -7.56
C ARG A 135 22.72 -6.02 -7.06
N GLY A 136 23.83 -5.76 -7.71
CA GLY A 136 24.60 -4.54 -7.52
C GLY A 136 23.93 -3.32 -8.18
N PHE A 137 24.43 -2.13 -7.85
CA PHE A 137 23.89 -0.86 -8.34
C PHE A 137 23.88 -0.77 -9.88
N THR A 138 25.00 -1.07 -10.52
CA THR A 138 25.16 -1.01 -11.99
C THR A 138 24.27 -2.02 -12.71
N ASP A 139 24.15 -3.25 -12.16
CA ASP A 139 23.29 -4.29 -12.70
C ASP A 139 21.81 -3.89 -12.59
N LEU A 140 21.38 -3.33 -11.44
CA LEU A 140 20.02 -2.79 -11.27
C LEU A 140 19.72 -1.68 -12.28
N SER A 141 20.67 -0.75 -12.53
CA SER A 141 20.50 0.30 -13.52
C SER A 141 20.30 -0.28 -14.92
N SER A 142 21.14 -1.25 -15.28
CA SER A 142 21.09 -1.91 -16.59
C SER A 142 19.78 -2.68 -16.79
N VAL A 143 19.40 -3.55 -15.84
CA VAL A 143 18.22 -4.44 -15.98
C VAL A 143 16.92 -3.65 -15.90
N THR A 144 16.83 -2.64 -15.04
CA THR A 144 15.60 -1.84 -14.89
C THR A 144 15.48 -0.70 -15.89
N GLY A 145 16.58 -0.32 -16.57
CA GLY A 145 16.64 0.85 -17.44
C GLY A 145 16.47 2.18 -16.68
N ILE A 146 16.64 2.18 -15.36
CA ILE A 146 16.50 3.39 -14.54
C ILE A 146 17.86 4.10 -14.50
N PRO A 147 17.94 5.38 -14.94
CA PRO A 147 19.19 6.15 -14.86
C PRO A 147 19.75 6.20 -13.45
N GLU A 148 21.07 6.10 -13.30
CA GLU A 148 21.78 5.98 -12.01
C GLU A 148 21.38 7.03 -10.96
N MET A 149 21.28 8.31 -11.37
CA MET A 149 20.84 9.39 -10.47
C MET A 149 19.42 9.17 -9.92
N SER A 150 18.54 8.62 -10.73
CA SER A 150 17.17 8.28 -10.30
C SER A 150 17.14 7.00 -9.47
N LEU A 151 17.94 6.00 -9.86
CA LEU A 151 18.06 4.73 -9.13
C LEU A 151 18.56 4.97 -7.71
N ALA A 152 19.63 5.77 -7.52
CA ALA A 152 20.14 6.11 -6.20
C ALA A 152 19.05 6.70 -5.28
N ARG A 153 18.21 7.62 -5.80
CA ARG A 153 17.08 8.19 -5.05
C ARG A 153 16.03 7.15 -4.69
N HIS A 154 15.71 6.25 -5.61
CA HIS A 154 14.72 5.19 -5.36
C HIS A 154 15.22 4.17 -4.35
N LEU A 155 16.49 3.75 -4.44
CA LEU A 155 17.12 2.84 -3.49
C LEU A 155 17.19 3.46 -2.09
N LYS A 156 17.55 4.75 -1.98
CA LYS A 156 17.55 5.49 -0.71
C LYS A 156 16.17 5.41 -0.03
N VAL A 157 15.08 5.70 -0.75
CA VAL A 157 13.72 5.64 -0.20
C VAL A 157 13.35 4.22 0.25
N LEU A 158 13.73 3.20 -0.50
CA LEU A 158 13.46 1.80 -0.14
C LEU A 158 14.27 1.37 1.09
N SER A 159 15.53 1.79 1.21
CA SER A 159 16.40 1.51 2.36
C SER A 159 15.93 2.24 3.63
N GLU A 160 15.57 3.52 3.52
CA GLU A 160 15.02 4.31 4.64
C GLU A 160 13.72 3.71 5.18
N ALA A 161 12.91 3.11 4.31
CA ALA A 161 11.69 2.38 4.70
C ALA A 161 11.97 0.94 5.16
N GLN A 162 13.24 0.51 5.25
CA GLN A 162 13.66 -0.83 5.66
C GLN A 162 13.04 -1.96 4.82
N ILE A 163 12.88 -1.73 3.52
CA ILE A 163 12.34 -2.72 2.59
C ILE A 163 13.47 -3.45 1.88
N ILE A 164 14.59 -2.78 1.67
CA ILE A 164 15.82 -3.36 1.14
C ILE A 164 17.00 -3.05 2.05
N SER A 165 18.02 -3.91 2.03
CA SER A 165 19.35 -3.64 2.58
C SER A 165 20.41 -3.73 1.48
N CYS A 166 21.62 -3.27 1.80
CA CYS A 166 22.79 -3.41 0.94
C CYS A 166 23.88 -4.15 1.74
N GLU A 167 24.28 -5.31 1.28
CA GLU A 167 25.30 -6.16 1.88
C GLU A 167 26.32 -6.50 0.79
N GLU A 168 27.60 -6.31 1.05
CA GLU A 168 28.69 -6.57 0.09
C GLU A 168 28.45 -5.94 -1.30
N ASN A 169 27.92 -4.72 -1.34
CA ASN A 169 27.52 -4.00 -2.57
C ASN A 169 26.35 -4.64 -3.35
N LEU A 170 25.66 -5.61 -2.79
CA LEU A 170 24.45 -6.22 -3.34
C LEU A 170 23.20 -5.74 -2.58
N TYR A 171 22.19 -5.33 -3.31
CA TYR A 171 20.89 -5.01 -2.75
C TYR A 171 20.04 -6.27 -2.65
N LEU A 172 19.31 -6.39 -1.54
CA LEU A 172 18.40 -7.50 -1.28
C LEU A 172 17.13 -7.00 -0.58
N ILE A 173 16.03 -7.75 -0.71
CA ILE A 173 14.77 -7.45 -0.02
C ILE A 173 14.89 -7.93 1.41
N VAL A 174 14.57 -7.06 2.37
CA VAL A 174 14.52 -7.40 3.80
C VAL A 174 13.21 -8.10 4.14
N LYS A 175 13.26 -9.07 5.06
CA LYS A 175 12.05 -9.73 5.54
C LYS A 175 11.09 -8.69 6.15
N PRO A 176 9.80 -8.64 5.72
CA PRO A 176 8.82 -7.72 6.28
C PRO A 176 8.64 -7.90 7.80
N HIS A 177 8.60 -6.81 8.54
CA HIS A 177 8.45 -6.84 10.02
C HIS A 177 7.03 -6.50 10.48
N ASN A 178 6.13 -6.17 9.57
CA ASN A 178 4.74 -5.91 9.91
C ASN A 178 3.79 -6.34 8.78
N VAL A 179 2.52 -6.48 9.15
CA VAL A 179 1.47 -6.96 8.23
C VAL A 179 1.30 -6.08 6.98
N LEU A 180 1.49 -4.76 7.09
CA LEU A 180 1.35 -3.86 5.96
C LEU A 180 2.49 -4.05 4.96
N GLN A 181 3.73 -4.17 5.43
CA GLN A 181 4.88 -4.45 4.56
C GLN A 181 4.74 -5.80 3.87
N SER A 182 4.30 -6.85 4.60
CA SER A 182 4.08 -8.18 4.01
C SER A 182 3.08 -8.11 2.86
N VAL A 183 1.92 -7.48 3.08
CA VAL A 183 0.88 -7.36 2.06
C VAL A 183 1.31 -6.49 0.87
N LEU A 184 1.98 -5.37 1.13
CA LEU A 184 2.47 -4.51 0.04
C LEU A 184 3.52 -5.22 -0.82
N LEU A 185 4.42 -5.98 -0.19
CA LEU A 185 5.43 -6.77 -0.90
C LEU A 185 4.77 -7.91 -1.70
N GLU A 186 3.83 -8.63 -1.10
CA GLU A 186 3.05 -9.67 -1.78
C GLU A 186 2.40 -9.14 -3.06
N ILE A 187 1.68 -8.01 -2.96
CA ILE A 187 1.04 -7.39 -4.12
C ILE A 187 2.08 -6.92 -5.15
N ALA A 188 3.20 -6.33 -4.71
CA ALA A 188 4.27 -5.88 -5.60
C ALA A 188 4.87 -7.04 -6.42
N LEU A 189 4.98 -8.22 -5.83
CA LEU A 189 5.60 -9.40 -6.42
C LEU A 189 4.59 -10.34 -7.11
N SER A 190 3.28 -10.14 -6.97
CA SER A 190 2.25 -11.03 -7.55
C SER A 190 2.40 -11.23 -9.06
N GLY A 191 2.90 -10.23 -9.79
CA GLY A 191 3.22 -10.34 -11.22
C GLY A 191 4.48 -11.15 -11.55
N VAL A 192 5.39 -11.32 -10.60
CA VAL A 192 6.66 -12.05 -10.75
C VAL A 192 6.46 -13.53 -10.42
N ALA A 193 5.65 -13.84 -9.41
CA ALA A 193 5.35 -15.21 -8.98
C ALA A 193 4.81 -16.08 -10.13
N ASN A 194 4.12 -15.48 -11.09
CA ASN A 194 3.65 -16.17 -12.30
C ASN A 194 4.76 -16.44 -13.32
N ARG A 195 5.95 -15.84 -13.17
CA ARG A 195 7.10 -15.99 -14.08
C ARG A 195 8.25 -16.80 -13.47
N CYS A 196 8.28 -16.97 -12.15
CA CYS A 196 9.34 -17.67 -11.45
C CYS A 196 8.77 -18.58 -10.34
N PRO A 197 8.68 -19.92 -10.55
CA PRO A 197 8.07 -20.87 -9.60
C PRO A 197 8.75 -20.93 -8.23
N GLU A 198 10.03 -20.57 -8.14
CA GLU A 198 10.84 -20.65 -6.91
C GLU A 198 10.42 -19.61 -5.84
N LEU A 199 9.82 -18.49 -6.25
CA LEU A 199 9.33 -17.48 -5.32
C LEU A 199 8.06 -17.87 -4.54
N SER A 200 7.35 -18.91 -5.00
CA SER A 200 6.19 -19.44 -4.28
C SER A 200 6.57 -20.06 -2.93
N HIS A 201 7.81 -20.43 -2.74
CA HIS A 201 8.33 -21.04 -1.49
C HIS A 201 8.58 -19.99 -0.40
N PHE A 202 8.99 -18.77 -0.78
CA PHE A 202 9.24 -17.67 0.17
C PHE A 202 7.95 -17.13 0.81
N MET A 203 6.83 -17.26 0.10
CA MET A 203 5.50 -16.79 0.55
C MET A 203 4.75 -17.83 1.41
N LYS A 204 5.15 -19.09 1.39
CA LYS A 204 4.46 -20.19 2.11
C LYS A 204 5.02 -20.53 3.49
N CYS A 205 6.11 -19.91 3.92
CA CYS A 205 6.82 -20.32 5.14
C CYS A 205 6.23 -19.80 6.46
N ASP A 206 5.11 -19.05 6.47
CA ASP A 206 4.53 -18.46 7.70
C ASP A 206 3.32 -19.21 8.27
N SER A 207 2.94 -20.38 7.72
CA SER A 207 1.80 -21.16 8.25
C SER A 207 2.18 -22.35 9.14
N SER A 208 3.48 -22.63 9.35
CA SER A 208 3.94 -23.84 10.09
C SER A 208 4.66 -23.60 11.43
N CYS A 209 4.71 -22.36 11.93
CA CYS A 209 5.26 -22.07 13.25
C CYS A 209 4.16 -21.64 14.24
N ARG A 210 3.16 -22.49 14.43
CA ARG A 210 2.31 -22.50 15.63
C ARG A 210 2.04 -23.95 16.00
N SER A 211 2.90 -24.48 16.76
CA SER A 211 2.64 -25.62 17.67
C SER A 211 3.34 -25.31 18.95
#